data_2ca4e1174ebc121f01ccb44db5363ac7
#
_entry.id   2ca4e1174ebc121f01ccb44db5363ac7
#
_cell.length_a   1.000
_cell.length_b   1.000
_cell.length_c   1.000
_cell.angle_alpha   90.00
_cell.angle_beta   90.00
_cell.angle_gamma   90.00
#
_symmetry.space_group_name_H-M   'P 1'
#
loop_
_entity.id
_entity.type
_entity.pdbx_description
1 polymer ?
#
loop_
_entity_poly.entity_id
_entity_poly.type
_entity_poly.pdbx_seq_one_letter_code
_entity_poly.pdbx_strand_id
1 'polypeptide(L)'
;MKHYFTRLQEAMRNNWDRPALCNYKGESFTFGELADKIARLHIVFETIGLEKGDKIALCAKNSARWAVSFLAINTYGTVVVPILADFLPESIDSLVAHSGSRILFTDPDMWKKLDISKMPEIVTVVSVADFSILYTADEATSKALADMPEMFKARYQDGVKPEDISYPVDNDKELAVINYTSGTTSAPKGVMLRYECLSANVEFGQKWMPSYPGDNMVSMLPMAHMYGMMFEFIYVLCGGATVNFLGKTPTPSLLLGAMGELKPYLIITVPLVMEKIFKAGVLPILDKPAMKVLTAIPGVDRIIFKKIRKTLLDKFGGNVQEIIMGGAALNPDVEKWFRKLKMPFTVGYGMTEAAPLLAYRQWKSFVPKSCGRAVDSAEVRIDSEDPQNIVGEIQARGINIMSGYYKNEEATKAAFTEDGWMNTGDLGVIDNDGNIFIRGRSKNMILSANGQNIYPEEVEAQVNNQPYVVESVVVDRASKLVALVYLDQDRLKADGLEGEALNTAMADMMKTVNKSLPVYSKLTKVEVVDEPFAKTPKMSIKRFLYK
;
A
#
# COMPACT_ATOMS: atom_id res chain seq x y z
N MET A 1 -22.71 -10.63 2.84
CA MET A 1 -21.80 -9.46 2.73
C MET A 1 -22.59 -8.31 2.13
N LYS A 2 -22.50 -7.11 2.72
CA LYS A 2 -23.12 -5.90 2.14
C LYS A 2 -22.22 -5.33 1.05
N HIS A 3 -22.79 -4.89 -0.07
CA HIS A 3 -22.08 -4.10 -1.07
C HIS A 3 -21.50 -2.84 -0.40
N TYR A 4 -20.26 -2.46 -0.72
CA TYR A 4 -19.62 -1.34 0.00
C TYR A 4 -20.32 0.01 -0.27
N PHE A 5 -21.02 0.17 -1.41
CA PHE A 5 -21.87 1.35 -1.65
C PHE A 5 -23.02 1.45 -0.66
N THR A 6 -23.60 0.35 -0.20
CA THR A 6 -24.63 0.39 0.84
C THR A 6 -24.09 1.05 2.11
N ARG A 7 -22.87 0.65 2.55
CA ARG A 7 -22.21 1.25 3.71
C ARG A 7 -21.82 2.71 3.45
N LEU A 8 -21.31 3.02 2.25
CA LEU A 8 -20.95 4.38 1.87
C LEU A 8 -22.18 5.31 1.90
N GLN A 9 -23.29 4.90 1.31
CA GLN A 9 -24.56 5.65 1.30
C GLN A 9 -25.07 5.88 2.74
N GLU A 10 -25.07 4.84 3.58
CA GLU A 10 -25.43 4.93 4.99
C GLU A 10 -24.53 5.96 5.73
N ALA A 11 -23.20 5.88 5.52
CA ALA A 11 -22.24 6.80 6.11
C ALA A 11 -22.47 8.25 5.66
N MET A 12 -22.69 8.49 4.36
CA MET A 12 -22.94 9.82 3.81
C MET A 12 -24.23 10.42 4.34
N ARG A 13 -25.34 9.68 4.33
CA ARG A 13 -26.64 10.15 4.80
C ARG A 13 -26.63 10.48 6.28
N ASN A 14 -25.97 9.64 7.11
CA ASN A 14 -25.97 9.78 8.57
C ASN A 14 -24.96 10.80 9.10
N ASN A 15 -23.99 11.23 8.27
CA ASN A 15 -22.91 12.12 8.68
C ASN A 15 -22.80 13.37 7.80
N TRP A 16 -23.90 13.84 7.21
CA TRP A 16 -23.98 14.85 6.17
C TRP A 16 -23.08 16.07 6.38
N ASP A 17 -23.11 16.65 7.56
CA ASP A 17 -22.37 17.86 7.92
C ASP A 17 -20.98 17.58 8.54
N ARG A 18 -20.60 16.28 8.66
CA ARG A 18 -19.30 15.93 9.22
C ARG A 18 -18.21 15.94 8.14
N PRO A 19 -16.96 16.26 8.50
CA PRO A 19 -15.83 16.13 7.59
C PRO A 19 -15.69 14.69 7.10
N ALA A 20 -15.52 14.51 5.79
CA ALA A 20 -15.31 13.23 5.13
C ALA A 20 -13.89 13.11 4.56
N LEU A 21 -13.48 14.07 3.73
CA LEU A 21 -12.21 14.09 3.00
C LEU A 21 -11.51 15.42 3.23
N CYS A 22 -10.31 15.39 3.78
CA CYS A 22 -9.55 16.59 4.12
C CYS A 22 -8.13 16.52 3.57
N ASN A 23 -7.64 17.60 2.96
CA ASN A 23 -6.22 17.78 2.74
C ASN A 23 -5.61 18.37 4.02
N TYR A 24 -4.56 17.74 4.55
CA TYR A 24 -3.90 18.23 5.76
C TYR A 24 -3.41 19.66 5.57
N LYS A 25 -3.92 20.59 6.40
CA LYS A 25 -3.71 22.05 6.28
C LYS A 25 -4.19 22.64 4.94
N GLY A 26 -5.21 22.05 4.34
CA GLY A 26 -5.81 22.50 3.08
C GLY A 26 -7.33 22.41 3.11
N GLU A 27 -7.92 22.20 1.93
CA GLU A 27 -9.37 22.09 1.78
C GLU A 27 -9.94 20.86 2.50
N SER A 28 -11.18 20.97 2.92
CA SER A 28 -11.94 19.92 3.59
C SER A 28 -13.33 19.85 2.97
N PHE A 29 -13.84 18.62 2.78
CA PHE A 29 -15.19 18.35 2.31
C PHE A 29 -15.96 17.58 3.36
N THR A 30 -17.19 18.02 3.65
CA THR A 30 -18.16 17.22 4.40
C THR A 30 -18.71 16.09 3.55
N PHE A 31 -19.45 15.16 4.14
CA PHE A 31 -20.12 14.10 3.38
C PHE A 31 -21.16 14.67 2.39
N GLY A 32 -21.85 15.77 2.75
CA GLY A 32 -22.77 16.46 1.86
C GLY A 32 -22.06 17.12 0.68
N GLU A 33 -20.94 17.81 0.91
CA GLU A 33 -20.14 18.41 -0.15
C GLU A 33 -19.49 17.35 -1.04
N LEU A 34 -19.14 16.18 -0.49
CA LEU A 34 -18.70 15.02 -1.27
C LEU A 34 -19.81 14.54 -2.20
N ALA A 35 -21.04 14.43 -1.69
CA ALA A 35 -22.21 14.04 -2.50
C ALA A 35 -22.48 15.02 -3.64
N ASP A 36 -22.41 16.33 -3.38
CA ASP A 36 -22.57 17.39 -4.41
C ASP A 36 -21.52 17.24 -5.51
N LYS A 37 -20.25 17.03 -5.15
CA LYS A 37 -19.17 16.86 -6.13
C LYS A 37 -19.32 15.59 -6.96
N ILE A 38 -19.72 14.48 -6.34
CA ILE A 38 -20.02 13.22 -7.06
C ILE A 38 -21.16 13.46 -8.05
N ALA A 39 -22.26 14.09 -7.64
CA ALA A 39 -23.40 14.36 -8.48
C ALA A 39 -23.05 15.23 -9.71
N ARG A 40 -22.19 16.24 -9.52
CA ARG A 40 -21.68 17.07 -10.62
C ARG A 40 -20.86 16.27 -11.61
N LEU A 41 -19.97 15.40 -11.13
CA LEU A 41 -19.17 14.55 -12.02
C LEU A 41 -20.01 13.50 -12.72
N HIS A 42 -21.09 12.98 -12.12
CA HIS A 42 -22.04 12.10 -12.79
C HIS A 42 -22.72 12.80 -13.97
N ILE A 43 -23.07 14.08 -13.84
CA ILE A 43 -23.62 14.87 -14.98
C ILE A 43 -22.58 14.98 -16.10
N VAL A 44 -21.30 15.20 -15.78
CA VAL A 44 -20.22 15.17 -16.79
C VAL A 44 -20.20 13.82 -17.52
N PHE A 45 -20.26 12.71 -16.78
CA PHE A 45 -20.21 11.37 -17.36
C PHE A 45 -21.42 11.07 -18.26
N GLU A 46 -22.60 11.46 -17.81
CA GLU A 46 -23.83 11.37 -18.62
C GLU A 46 -23.74 12.20 -19.90
N THR A 47 -23.23 13.45 -19.80
CA THR A 47 -23.07 14.37 -20.92
C THR A 47 -22.12 13.81 -22.00
N ILE A 48 -21.06 13.11 -21.56
CA ILE A 48 -20.09 12.46 -22.46
C ILE A 48 -20.64 11.13 -23.00
N GLY A 49 -21.76 10.64 -22.48
CA GLY A 49 -22.36 9.37 -22.88
C GLY A 49 -21.53 8.16 -22.42
N LEU A 50 -21.07 8.18 -21.16
CA LEU A 50 -20.44 7.01 -20.58
C LEU A 50 -21.46 5.95 -20.23
N GLU A 51 -21.08 4.70 -20.43
CA GLU A 51 -21.87 3.52 -20.09
C GLU A 51 -21.23 2.76 -18.92
N LYS A 52 -22.02 1.89 -18.30
CA LYS A 52 -21.50 0.96 -17.28
C LYS A 52 -20.35 0.13 -17.85
N GLY A 53 -19.28 0.00 -17.08
CA GLY A 53 -18.09 -0.75 -17.49
C GLY A 53 -17.10 0.03 -18.37
N ASP A 54 -17.44 1.24 -18.82
CA ASP A 54 -16.46 2.14 -19.41
C ASP A 54 -15.33 2.43 -18.41
N LYS A 55 -14.12 2.64 -18.93
CA LYS A 55 -12.94 2.84 -18.09
C LYS A 55 -12.60 4.32 -18.03
N ILE A 56 -12.24 4.76 -16.82
CA ILE A 56 -11.78 6.12 -16.55
C ILE A 56 -10.44 6.02 -15.83
N ALA A 57 -9.39 6.61 -16.42
CA ALA A 57 -8.08 6.68 -15.81
C ALA A 57 -8.02 7.81 -14.78
N LEU A 58 -7.35 7.54 -13.65
CA LEU A 58 -7.14 8.50 -12.56
C LEU A 58 -5.67 8.52 -12.18
N CYS A 59 -4.95 9.56 -12.64
CA CYS A 59 -3.52 9.72 -12.47
C CYS A 59 -3.19 11.09 -11.86
N ALA A 60 -3.19 11.19 -10.55
CA ALA A 60 -2.86 12.41 -9.81
C ALA A 60 -2.31 12.08 -8.43
N LYS A 61 -1.76 13.08 -7.74
CA LYS A 61 -1.31 12.93 -6.35
C LYS A 61 -2.48 12.74 -5.39
N ASN A 62 -2.20 12.06 -4.27
CA ASN A 62 -3.18 11.87 -3.20
C ASN A 62 -3.78 13.21 -2.75
N SER A 63 -5.11 13.30 -2.78
CA SER A 63 -5.84 14.48 -2.31
C SER A 63 -7.32 14.14 -2.06
N ALA A 64 -8.02 15.02 -1.36
CA ALA A 64 -9.47 14.93 -1.20
C ALA A 64 -10.19 14.86 -2.57
N ARG A 65 -9.72 15.62 -3.56
CA ARG A 65 -10.31 15.61 -4.91
C ARG A 65 -9.98 14.34 -5.70
N TRP A 66 -8.82 13.72 -5.48
CA TRP A 66 -8.54 12.38 -6.00
C TRP A 66 -9.58 11.36 -5.50
N ALA A 67 -9.87 11.42 -4.19
CA ALA A 67 -10.88 10.56 -3.57
C ALA A 67 -12.30 10.82 -4.10
N VAL A 68 -12.67 12.09 -4.29
CA VAL A 68 -13.93 12.47 -4.97
C VAL A 68 -13.98 11.87 -6.38
N SER A 69 -12.91 12.01 -7.18
CA SER A 69 -12.84 11.46 -8.54
C SER A 69 -13.03 9.94 -8.53
N PHE A 70 -12.30 9.23 -7.65
CA PHE A 70 -12.43 7.78 -7.50
C PHE A 70 -13.88 7.37 -7.20
N LEU A 71 -14.50 8.01 -6.21
CA LEU A 71 -15.87 7.68 -5.82
C LEU A 71 -16.88 8.02 -6.90
N ALA A 72 -16.74 9.17 -7.56
CA ALA A 72 -17.63 9.55 -8.65
C ALA A 72 -17.57 8.51 -9.80
N ILE A 73 -16.37 8.12 -10.22
CA ILE A 73 -16.16 7.11 -11.24
C ILE A 73 -16.81 5.78 -10.82
N ASN A 74 -16.49 5.32 -9.63
CA ASN A 74 -16.90 3.98 -9.20
C ASN A 74 -18.40 3.90 -8.91
N THR A 75 -18.99 4.95 -8.28
CA THR A 75 -20.43 5.01 -7.99
C THR A 75 -21.30 5.24 -9.21
N TYR A 76 -20.73 5.71 -10.32
CA TYR A 76 -21.43 5.77 -11.62
C TYR A 76 -21.61 4.39 -12.27
N GLY A 77 -20.83 3.39 -11.84
CA GLY A 77 -20.79 2.04 -12.42
C GLY A 77 -19.72 1.90 -13.52
N THR A 78 -18.82 2.85 -13.64
CA THR A 78 -17.65 2.78 -14.52
C THR A 78 -16.44 2.20 -13.78
N VAL A 79 -15.45 1.72 -14.53
CA VAL A 79 -14.25 1.07 -13.99
C VAL A 79 -13.17 2.12 -13.72
N VAL A 80 -12.73 2.22 -12.49
CA VAL A 80 -11.59 3.09 -12.15
C VAL A 80 -10.29 2.43 -12.58
N VAL A 81 -9.42 3.19 -13.24
CA VAL A 81 -8.06 2.79 -13.60
C VAL A 81 -7.08 3.72 -12.86
N PRO A 82 -6.77 3.42 -11.59
CA PRO A 82 -5.85 4.25 -10.81
C PRO A 82 -4.41 4.01 -11.26
N ILE A 83 -3.73 5.09 -11.63
CA ILE A 83 -2.35 5.09 -12.11
C ILE A 83 -1.50 5.93 -11.15
N LEU A 84 -0.34 5.40 -10.75
CA LEU A 84 0.59 6.14 -9.91
C LEU A 84 1.12 7.38 -10.63
N ALA A 85 1.03 8.53 -10.00
CA ALA A 85 1.57 9.80 -10.53
C ALA A 85 3.11 9.81 -10.63
N ASP A 86 3.78 8.86 -9.96
CA ASP A 86 5.24 8.70 -9.99
C ASP A 86 5.74 7.84 -11.17
N PHE A 87 4.85 7.34 -12.03
CA PHE A 87 5.25 6.72 -13.29
C PHE A 87 5.81 7.77 -14.25
N LEU A 88 6.70 7.32 -15.15
CA LEU A 88 7.15 8.16 -16.26
C LEU A 88 5.98 8.51 -17.18
N PRO A 89 5.95 9.71 -17.79
CA PRO A 89 4.86 10.13 -18.67
C PRO A 89 4.54 9.11 -19.78
N GLU A 90 5.56 8.55 -20.42
CA GLU A 90 5.39 7.55 -21.50
C GLU A 90 4.74 6.25 -20.97
N SER A 91 4.99 5.91 -19.72
CA SER A 91 4.34 4.77 -19.08
C SER A 91 2.88 5.08 -18.79
N ILE A 92 2.57 6.30 -18.36
CA ILE A 92 1.18 6.75 -18.12
C ILE A 92 0.41 6.70 -19.43
N ASP A 93 0.94 7.30 -20.52
CA ASP A 93 0.33 7.26 -21.87
C ASP A 93 0.00 5.81 -22.27
N SER A 94 0.97 4.90 -22.11
CA SER A 94 0.81 3.48 -22.45
C SER A 94 -0.25 2.78 -21.61
N LEU A 95 -0.35 3.07 -20.30
CA LEU A 95 -1.33 2.46 -19.40
C LEU A 95 -2.75 2.99 -19.70
N VAL A 96 -2.89 4.28 -19.95
CA VAL A 96 -4.17 4.89 -20.36
C VAL A 96 -4.66 4.27 -21.66
N ALA A 97 -3.80 4.19 -22.68
CA ALA A 97 -4.11 3.56 -23.96
C ALA A 97 -4.47 2.07 -23.79
N HIS A 98 -3.65 1.30 -23.05
CA HIS A 98 -3.90 -0.13 -22.82
C HIS A 98 -5.24 -0.36 -22.11
N SER A 99 -5.60 0.49 -21.15
CA SER A 99 -6.87 0.38 -20.43
C SER A 99 -8.09 0.64 -21.34
N GLY A 100 -7.92 1.43 -22.39
CA GLY A 100 -9.03 1.92 -23.22
C GLY A 100 -9.91 2.92 -22.46
N SER A 101 -9.31 3.73 -21.60
CA SER A 101 -10.02 4.76 -20.83
C SER A 101 -10.55 5.86 -21.74
N ARG A 102 -11.80 6.27 -21.51
CA ARG A 102 -12.47 7.34 -22.27
C ARG A 102 -12.25 8.73 -21.65
N ILE A 103 -12.05 8.77 -20.34
CA ILE A 103 -11.70 9.99 -19.60
C ILE A 103 -10.39 9.77 -18.86
N LEU A 104 -9.59 10.83 -18.74
CA LEU A 104 -8.43 10.90 -17.88
C LEU A 104 -8.63 12.00 -16.84
N PHE A 105 -8.62 11.65 -15.57
CA PHE A 105 -8.44 12.59 -14.46
C PHE A 105 -6.97 12.72 -14.13
N THR A 106 -6.44 13.96 -14.18
CA THR A 106 -5.01 14.17 -13.91
C THR A 106 -4.71 15.56 -13.35
N ASP A 107 -3.54 15.75 -12.78
CA ASP A 107 -3.05 17.07 -12.39
C ASP A 107 -2.66 17.89 -13.64
N PRO A 108 -2.93 19.22 -13.68
CA PRO A 108 -2.57 20.07 -14.81
C PRO A 108 -1.10 20.02 -15.21
N ASP A 109 -0.19 19.88 -14.24
CA ASP A 109 1.25 19.78 -14.52
C ASP A 109 1.68 18.41 -15.05
N MET A 110 0.92 17.37 -14.75
CA MET A 110 1.11 16.06 -15.36
C MET A 110 0.58 16.08 -16.80
N TRP A 111 -0.61 16.66 -17.03
CA TRP A 111 -1.19 16.78 -18.37
C TRP A 111 -0.24 17.40 -19.39
N LYS A 112 0.48 18.46 -19.01
CA LYS A 112 1.48 19.11 -19.88
C LYS A 112 2.62 18.19 -20.36
N LYS A 113 2.80 17.03 -19.74
CA LYS A 113 3.87 16.06 -20.02
C LYS A 113 3.37 14.84 -20.80
N LEU A 114 2.06 14.66 -20.88
CA LEU A 114 1.42 13.52 -21.55
C LEU A 114 1.20 13.82 -23.03
N ASP A 115 1.16 12.76 -23.83
CA ASP A 115 0.97 12.82 -25.27
C ASP A 115 -0.40 12.23 -25.66
N ILE A 116 -1.39 13.11 -25.91
CA ILE A 116 -2.76 12.71 -26.27
C ILE A 116 -2.81 11.84 -27.54
N SER A 117 -1.86 12.00 -28.46
CA SER A 117 -1.84 11.20 -29.69
C SER A 117 -1.61 9.71 -29.43
N LYS A 118 -1.07 9.36 -28.26
CA LYS A 118 -0.88 7.98 -27.81
C LYS A 118 -2.08 7.41 -27.04
N MET A 119 -3.11 8.22 -26.78
CA MET A 119 -4.29 7.86 -26.00
C MET A 119 -5.57 8.05 -26.83
N PRO A 120 -5.77 7.28 -27.92
CA PRO A 120 -6.79 7.55 -28.94
C PRO A 120 -8.23 7.44 -28.45
N GLU A 121 -8.49 6.72 -27.34
CA GLU A 121 -9.84 6.55 -26.77
C GLU A 121 -10.24 7.71 -25.85
N ILE A 122 -9.32 8.61 -25.50
CA ILE A 122 -9.63 9.74 -24.60
C ILE A 122 -10.49 10.77 -25.31
N VAL A 123 -11.69 10.99 -24.80
CA VAL A 123 -12.60 12.03 -25.28
C VAL A 123 -12.53 13.29 -24.43
N THR A 124 -12.14 13.18 -23.17
CA THR A 124 -12.05 14.32 -22.23
C THR A 124 -10.96 14.10 -21.21
N VAL A 125 -10.27 15.21 -20.84
CA VAL A 125 -9.33 15.24 -19.70
C VAL A 125 -9.84 16.24 -18.68
N VAL A 126 -9.94 15.78 -17.43
CA VAL A 126 -10.44 16.55 -16.28
C VAL A 126 -9.32 16.81 -15.29
N SER A 127 -9.16 18.03 -14.87
CA SER A 127 -8.24 18.45 -13.82
C SER A 127 -8.69 17.92 -12.45
N VAL A 128 -7.84 17.20 -11.72
CA VAL A 128 -8.12 16.83 -10.33
C VAL A 128 -8.03 18.05 -9.40
N ALA A 129 -7.29 19.09 -9.79
CA ALA A 129 -7.08 20.26 -8.94
C ALA A 129 -8.36 21.09 -8.70
N ASP A 130 -9.28 21.12 -9.67
CA ASP A 130 -10.48 21.99 -9.62
C ASP A 130 -11.68 21.45 -10.40
N PHE A 131 -11.56 20.26 -11.02
CA PHE A 131 -12.52 19.63 -11.93
C PHE A 131 -12.79 20.41 -13.23
N SER A 132 -11.91 21.33 -13.60
CA SER A 132 -11.97 21.99 -14.91
C SER A 132 -11.62 21.03 -16.04
N ILE A 133 -12.12 21.34 -17.23
CA ILE A 133 -11.83 20.56 -18.43
C ILE A 133 -10.50 21.04 -19.03
N LEU A 134 -9.53 20.14 -19.15
CA LEU A 134 -8.22 20.42 -19.73
C LEU A 134 -8.17 20.13 -21.23
N TYR A 135 -9.00 19.20 -21.70
CA TYR A 135 -9.06 18.78 -23.10
C TYR A 135 -10.41 18.15 -23.43
N THR A 136 -10.88 18.40 -24.64
CA THR A 136 -12.00 17.67 -25.28
C THR A 136 -11.61 17.27 -26.70
N ALA A 137 -12.04 16.09 -27.13
CA ALA A 137 -11.73 15.56 -28.46
C ALA A 137 -12.44 16.30 -29.58
N ASP A 138 -13.59 16.91 -29.29
CA ASP A 138 -14.43 17.59 -30.26
C ASP A 138 -15.19 18.79 -29.67
N GLU A 139 -15.66 19.69 -30.53
CA GLU A 139 -16.38 20.90 -30.18
C GLU A 139 -17.76 20.62 -29.58
N ALA A 140 -18.42 19.53 -30.02
CA ALA A 140 -19.74 19.15 -29.52
C ALA A 140 -19.67 18.76 -28.03
N THR A 141 -18.66 17.96 -27.66
CA THR A 141 -18.37 17.59 -26.27
C THR A 141 -18.06 18.84 -25.42
N SER A 142 -17.24 19.77 -25.94
CA SER A 142 -16.91 21.01 -25.25
C SER A 142 -18.16 21.86 -24.97
N LYS A 143 -19.02 22.00 -25.96
CA LYS A 143 -20.30 22.75 -25.85
C LYS A 143 -21.24 22.08 -24.84
N ALA A 144 -21.41 20.76 -24.94
CA ALA A 144 -22.28 20.02 -24.04
C ALA A 144 -21.83 20.12 -22.57
N LEU A 145 -20.52 20.10 -22.32
CA LEU A 145 -19.95 20.27 -20.97
C LEU A 145 -20.13 21.72 -20.44
N ALA A 146 -20.22 22.73 -21.32
CA ALA A 146 -20.48 24.11 -20.93
C ALA A 146 -21.88 24.28 -20.29
N ASP A 147 -22.85 23.44 -20.69
CA ASP A 147 -24.23 23.47 -20.18
C ASP A 147 -24.39 22.74 -18.83
N MET A 148 -23.35 22.07 -18.33
CA MET A 148 -23.38 21.27 -17.09
C MET A 148 -23.90 22.03 -15.85
N PRO A 149 -23.54 23.30 -15.58
CA PRO A 149 -24.08 24.04 -14.43
C PRO A 149 -25.60 24.17 -14.45
N GLU A 150 -26.19 24.42 -15.62
CA GLU A 150 -27.64 24.50 -15.79
C GLU A 150 -28.31 23.13 -15.62
N MET A 151 -27.69 22.07 -16.15
CA MET A 151 -28.17 20.68 -15.95
C MET A 151 -28.17 20.30 -14.47
N PHE A 152 -27.12 20.65 -13.74
CA PHE A 152 -27.05 20.41 -12.30
C PHE A 152 -28.14 21.15 -11.55
N LYS A 153 -28.31 22.47 -11.81
CA LYS A 153 -29.33 23.30 -11.20
C LYS A 153 -30.77 22.81 -11.52
N ALA A 154 -30.99 22.34 -12.75
CA ALA A 154 -32.28 21.78 -13.13
C ALA A 154 -32.62 20.49 -12.36
N ARG A 155 -31.62 19.63 -12.09
CA ARG A 155 -31.79 18.37 -11.36
C ARG A 155 -31.86 18.56 -9.84
N TYR A 156 -31.03 19.45 -9.29
CA TYR A 156 -30.88 19.69 -7.86
C TYR A 156 -31.13 21.17 -7.55
N GLN A 157 -32.41 21.59 -7.60
CA GLN A 157 -32.80 23.00 -7.45
C GLN A 157 -32.37 23.61 -6.13
N ASP A 158 -32.45 22.81 -5.04
CA ASP A 158 -32.07 23.22 -3.68
C ASP A 158 -30.72 22.60 -3.24
N GLY A 159 -29.88 22.14 -4.19
CA GLY A 159 -28.68 21.36 -3.91
C GLY A 159 -28.98 19.87 -3.70
N VAL A 160 -27.90 19.07 -3.60
CA VAL A 160 -28.01 17.63 -3.33
C VAL A 160 -28.41 17.41 -1.87
N LYS A 161 -29.35 16.48 -1.63
CA LYS A 161 -29.85 16.14 -0.29
C LYS A 161 -29.51 14.67 0.06
N PRO A 162 -29.54 14.27 1.34
CA PRO A 162 -29.26 12.89 1.74
C PRO A 162 -30.11 11.83 1.01
N GLU A 163 -31.37 12.13 0.74
CA GLU A 163 -32.30 11.26 0.01
C GLU A 163 -31.95 11.06 -1.46
N ASP A 164 -31.22 11.98 -2.08
CA ASP A 164 -30.79 11.89 -3.48
C ASP A 164 -29.64 10.88 -3.69
N ILE A 165 -28.99 10.46 -2.60
CA ILE A 165 -27.87 9.51 -2.69
C ILE A 165 -28.43 8.12 -2.99
N SER A 166 -28.20 7.65 -4.22
CA SER A 166 -28.54 6.30 -4.65
C SER A 166 -27.51 5.79 -5.63
N TYR A 167 -26.72 4.80 -5.21
CA TYR A 167 -25.71 4.15 -6.04
C TYR A 167 -26.08 2.69 -6.29
N PRO A 168 -25.70 2.10 -7.45
CA PRO A 168 -26.03 0.72 -7.78
C PRO A 168 -25.38 -0.25 -6.79
N VAL A 169 -26.17 -1.24 -6.32
CA VAL A 169 -25.71 -2.26 -5.35
C VAL A 169 -25.98 -3.70 -5.83
N ASP A 170 -26.38 -3.83 -7.08
CA ASP A 170 -26.68 -5.10 -7.76
C ASP A 170 -25.58 -5.56 -8.71
N ASN A 171 -24.41 -4.93 -8.63
CA ASN A 171 -23.30 -5.10 -9.54
C ASN A 171 -22.07 -5.78 -8.91
N ASP A 172 -22.23 -6.59 -7.87
CA ASP A 172 -21.14 -7.24 -7.13
C ASP A 172 -20.11 -7.94 -8.04
N LYS A 173 -20.58 -8.58 -9.11
CA LYS A 173 -19.77 -9.34 -10.06
C LYS A 173 -19.14 -8.50 -11.17
N GLU A 174 -19.54 -7.23 -11.30
CA GLU A 174 -19.00 -6.33 -12.29
C GLU A 174 -17.61 -5.84 -11.90
N LEU A 175 -16.84 -5.44 -12.91
CA LEU A 175 -15.50 -4.92 -12.74
C LEU A 175 -15.55 -3.52 -12.11
N ALA A 176 -14.87 -3.33 -10.99
CA ALA A 176 -14.81 -2.07 -10.26
C ALA A 176 -13.51 -1.30 -10.52
N VAL A 177 -12.39 -2.02 -10.58
CA VAL A 177 -11.05 -1.43 -10.65
C VAL A 177 -10.15 -2.27 -11.55
N ILE A 178 -9.35 -1.62 -12.40
CA ILE A 178 -8.17 -2.21 -13.03
C ILE A 178 -6.94 -1.55 -12.41
N ASN A 179 -6.24 -2.26 -11.51
CA ASN A 179 -5.08 -1.72 -10.83
C ASN A 179 -3.78 -2.26 -11.43
N TYR A 180 -2.95 -1.38 -12.02
CA TYR A 180 -1.71 -1.79 -12.66
C TYR A 180 -0.62 -2.09 -11.64
N THR A 181 -0.03 -3.28 -11.74
CA THR A 181 1.14 -3.67 -10.94
C THR A 181 2.41 -3.36 -11.73
N SER A 182 3.40 -2.78 -11.04
CA SER A 182 4.75 -2.68 -11.60
C SER A 182 5.40 -4.06 -11.57
N GLY A 183 5.31 -4.80 -12.67
CA GLY A 183 6.02 -6.07 -12.80
C GLY A 183 7.54 -5.87 -12.58
N THR A 184 8.16 -6.74 -11.80
CA THR A 184 9.62 -6.70 -11.59
C THR A 184 10.41 -7.17 -12.81
N THR A 185 9.76 -7.78 -13.80
CA THR A 185 10.42 -8.46 -14.94
C THR A 185 9.72 -8.25 -16.28
N SER A 186 8.54 -7.60 -16.33
CA SER A 186 7.73 -7.45 -17.55
C SER A 186 6.94 -6.15 -17.53
N ALA A 187 6.24 -5.84 -18.62
CA ALA A 187 5.29 -4.74 -18.68
C ALA A 187 4.26 -4.79 -17.52
N PRO A 188 3.76 -3.65 -17.03
CA PRO A 188 2.76 -3.60 -15.98
C PRO A 188 1.52 -4.41 -16.36
N LYS A 189 0.98 -5.19 -15.40
CA LYS A 189 -0.22 -5.98 -15.58
C LYS A 189 -1.42 -5.30 -14.93
N GLY A 190 -2.53 -5.17 -15.62
CA GLY A 190 -3.77 -4.62 -15.09
C GLY A 190 -4.56 -5.68 -14.33
N VAL A 191 -4.53 -5.65 -13.02
CA VAL A 191 -5.29 -6.57 -12.14
C VAL A 191 -6.75 -6.19 -12.15
N MET A 192 -7.63 -7.11 -12.52
CA MET A 192 -9.08 -6.91 -12.59
C MET A 192 -9.77 -7.26 -11.28
N LEU A 193 -10.34 -6.27 -10.60
CA LEU A 193 -11.01 -6.41 -9.31
C LEU A 193 -12.50 -6.05 -9.43
N ARG A 194 -13.36 -6.97 -8.95
CA ARG A 194 -14.82 -6.79 -8.93
C ARG A 194 -15.26 -6.00 -7.71
N TYR A 195 -16.51 -5.49 -7.72
CA TYR A 195 -17.07 -4.80 -6.55
C TYR A 195 -17.11 -5.68 -5.30
N GLU A 196 -17.37 -6.99 -5.45
CA GLU A 196 -17.32 -7.92 -4.31
C GLU A 196 -15.95 -8.02 -3.66
N CYS A 197 -14.85 -7.87 -4.43
CA CYS A 197 -13.50 -7.88 -3.88
C CYS A 197 -13.27 -6.69 -2.93
N LEU A 198 -13.76 -5.51 -3.31
CA LEU A 198 -13.69 -4.31 -2.48
C LEU A 198 -14.61 -4.44 -1.26
N SER A 199 -15.84 -4.91 -1.47
CA SER A 199 -16.85 -5.12 -0.43
C SER A 199 -16.36 -6.09 0.66
N ALA A 200 -15.67 -7.16 0.27
CA ALA A 200 -15.10 -8.14 1.20
C ALA A 200 -14.04 -7.52 2.12
N ASN A 201 -13.17 -6.66 1.57
CA ASN A 201 -12.16 -5.96 2.36
C ASN A 201 -12.78 -4.89 3.27
N VAL A 202 -13.82 -4.18 2.83
CA VAL A 202 -14.58 -3.24 3.68
C VAL A 202 -15.26 -3.98 4.83
N GLU A 203 -15.93 -5.10 4.55
CA GLU A 203 -16.57 -5.93 5.58
C GLU A 203 -15.56 -6.42 6.61
N PHE A 204 -14.42 -6.92 6.14
CA PHE A 204 -13.32 -7.34 7.01
C PHE A 204 -12.80 -6.18 7.87
N GLY A 205 -12.53 -5.02 7.26
CA GLY A 205 -12.06 -3.83 7.98
C GLY A 205 -13.03 -3.40 9.08
N GLN A 206 -14.33 -3.30 8.77
CA GLN A 206 -15.35 -2.91 9.73
C GLN A 206 -15.55 -3.95 10.85
N LYS A 207 -15.29 -5.22 10.59
CA LYS A 207 -15.39 -6.28 11.60
C LYS A 207 -14.22 -6.28 12.58
N TRP A 208 -12.98 -6.15 12.09
CA TRP A 208 -11.77 -6.40 12.87
C TRP A 208 -11.06 -5.14 13.37
N MET A 209 -11.24 -4.03 12.69
CA MET A 209 -10.66 -2.72 12.99
C MET A 209 -11.67 -1.60 12.68
N PRO A 210 -12.85 -1.62 13.34
CA PRO A 210 -13.96 -0.74 12.98
C PRO A 210 -13.57 0.74 13.06
N SER A 211 -14.09 1.50 12.10
CA SER A 211 -14.03 2.96 12.09
C SER A 211 -15.39 3.57 12.36
N TYR A 212 -15.42 4.69 13.05
CA TYR A 212 -16.65 5.34 13.51
C TYR A 212 -16.66 6.82 13.15
N PRO A 213 -17.85 7.46 13.09
CA PRO A 213 -17.96 8.91 12.95
C PRO A 213 -17.18 9.65 14.04
N GLY A 214 -16.28 10.55 13.60
CA GLY A 214 -15.38 11.29 14.51
C GLY A 214 -13.97 10.71 14.60
N ASP A 215 -13.75 9.49 14.14
CA ASP A 215 -12.41 8.96 13.96
C ASP A 215 -11.67 9.66 12.81
N ASN A 216 -10.35 9.77 12.93
CA ASN A 216 -9.49 10.31 11.90
C ASN A 216 -8.52 9.25 11.38
N MET A 217 -8.35 9.20 10.08
CA MET A 217 -7.28 8.48 9.39
C MET A 217 -6.29 9.48 8.79
N VAL A 218 -4.99 9.23 8.94
CA VAL A 218 -3.94 9.95 8.20
C VAL A 218 -3.52 9.11 7.02
N SER A 219 -3.88 9.55 5.81
CA SER A 219 -3.53 8.85 4.57
C SER A 219 -2.13 9.28 4.13
N MET A 220 -1.21 8.32 4.12
CA MET A 220 0.20 8.50 3.79
C MET A 220 0.70 7.60 2.66
N LEU A 221 -0.02 6.52 2.37
CA LEU A 221 0.31 5.58 1.31
C LEU A 221 -0.25 6.07 -0.03
N PRO A 222 0.38 5.74 -1.16
CA PRO A 222 -0.17 6.08 -2.47
C PRO A 222 -1.57 5.48 -2.65
N MET A 223 -2.56 6.32 -2.96
CA MET A 223 -3.95 5.86 -3.12
C MET A 223 -4.19 5.07 -4.41
N ALA A 224 -3.35 5.22 -5.42
CA ALA A 224 -3.37 4.35 -6.59
C ALA A 224 -2.89 2.91 -6.28
N HIS A 225 -2.40 2.64 -5.06
CA HIS A 225 -2.14 1.32 -4.55
C HIS A 225 -3.31 0.76 -3.76
N MET A 226 -3.65 -0.51 -3.99
CA MET A 226 -4.77 -1.16 -3.30
C MET A 226 -4.68 -1.08 -1.77
N TYR A 227 -3.49 -1.12 -1.18
CA TYR A 227 -3.33 -1.04 0.27
C TYR A 227 -3.78 0.32 0.83
N GLY A 228 -3.28 1.43 0.28
CA GLY A 228 -3.72 2.77 0.64
C GLY A 228 -5.19 3.01 0.27
N MET A 229 -5.58 2.64 -0.95
CA MET A 229 -6.95 2.78 -1.45
C MET A 229 -7.98 2.13 -0.53
N MET A 230 -7.74 0.87 -0.14
CA MET A 230 -8.70 0.14 0.69
C MET A 230 -8.67 0.58 2.14
N PHE A 231 -7.47 0.60 2.77
CA PHE A 231 -7.36 0.68 4.21
C PHE A 231 -7.09 2.08 4.78
N GLU A 232 -6.67 3.05 3.95
CA GLU A 232 -6.62 4.45 4.37
C GLU A 232 -7.81 5.27 3.86
N PHE A 233 -8.61 4.74 2.92
CA PHE A 233 -9.66 5.50 2.27
C PHE A 233 -11.02 4.79 2.28
N ILE A 234 -11.24 3.76 1.44
CA ILE A 234 -12.60 3.24 1.17
C ILE A 234 -13.28 2.72 2.45
N TYR A 235 -12.63 1.81 3.19
CA TYR A 235 -13.28 1.22 4.36
C TYR A 235 -13.49 2.23 5.48
N VAL A 236 -12.55 3.19 5.65
CA VAL A 236 -12.62 4.26 6.65
C VAL A 236 -13.83 5.14 6.41
N LEU A 237 -14.01 5.57 5.15
CA LEU A 237 -15.14 6.41 4.76
C LEU A 237 -16.48 5.67 4.89
N CYS A 238 -16.52 4.37 4.59
CA CYS A 238 -17.69 3.50 4.80
C CYS A 238 -18.08 3.36 6.28
N GLY A 239 -17.19 3.64 7.22
CA GLY A 239 -17.48 3.72 8.66
C GLY A 239 -17.92 5.11 9.14
N GLY A 240 -17.93 6.10 8.26
CA GLY A 240 -18.28 7.49 8.60
C GLY A 240 -17.14 8.28 9.24
N ALA A 241 -15.90 7.77 9.19
CA ALA A 241 -14.71 8.46 9.68
C ALA A 241 -14.12 9.41 8.64
N THR A 242 -13.25 10.32 9.08
CA THR A 242 -12.60 11.33 8.25
C THR A 242 -11.26 10.83 7.73
N VAL A 243 -11.01 10.99 6.43
CA VAL A 243 -9.72 10.70 5.78
C VAL A 243 -8.95 12.01 5.57
N ASN A 244 -7.73 12.08 6.10
CA ASN A 244 -6.86 13.26 6.01
C ASN A 244 -5.64 12.93 5.15
N PHE A 245 -5.56 13.51 3.94
CA PHE A 245 -4.47 13.31 2.98
C PHE A 245 -3.30 14.24 3.29
N LEU A 246 -2.09 13.68 3.43
CA LEU A 246 -0.88 14.49 3.66
C LEU A 246 -0.50 15.33 2.46
N GLY A 247 -0.81 14.90 1.24
CA GLY A 247 -0.53 15.62 -0.02
C GLY A 247 0.95 15.85 -0.33
N LYS A 248 1.86 15.36 0.52
CA LYS A 248 3.32 15.49 0.39
C LYS A 248 3.98 14.15 0.73
N THR A 249 5.19 13.95 0.22
CA THR A 249 6.01 12.78 0.58
C THR A 249 6.17 12.69 2.09
N PRO A 250 5.83 11.54 2.72
CA PRO A 250 5.88 11.38 4.16
C PRO A 250 7.32 11.47 4.68
N THR A 251 7.61 12.49 5.48
CA THR A 251 8.83 12.56 6.29
C THR A 251 8.49 12.28 7.75
N PRO A 252 9.40 11.76 8.59
CA PRO A 252 9.11 11.51 10.00
C PRO A 252 8.56 12.73 10.75
N SER A 253 9.07 13.92 10.48
CA SER A 253 8.61 15.16 11.12
C SER A 253 7.20 15.56 10.68
N LEU A 254 6.89 15.48 9.38
CA LEU A 254 5.56 15.76 8.85
C LEU A 254 4.53 14.78 9.40
N LEU A 255 4.87 13.47 9.40
CA LEU A 255 4.00 12.42 9.93
C LEU A 255 3.69 12.62 11.40
N LEU A 256 4.72 12.80 12.23
CA LEU A 256 4.53 13.00 13.67
C LEU A 256 3.75 14.28 13.97
N GLY A 257 3.97 15.36 13.20
CA GLY A 257 3.19 16.59 13.30
C GLY A 257 1.71 16.36 12.97
N ALA A 258 1.42 15.74 11.84
CA ALA A 258 0.04 15.45 11.42
C ALA A 258 -0.66 14.48 12.39
N MET A 259 0.01 13.41 12.82
CA MET A 259 -0.57 12.45 13.79
C MET A 259 -0.84 13.11 15.14
N GLY A 260 0.06 13.99 15.62
CA GLY A 260 -0.13 14.74 16.87
C GLY A 260 -1.35 15.66 16.84
N GLU A 261 -1.60 16.32 15.71
CA GLU A 261 -2.75 17.21 15.50
C GLU A 261 -4.07 16.44 15.27
N LEU A 262 -4.04 15.44 14.38
CA LEU A 262 -5.23 14.72 13.90
C LEU A 262 -5.64 13.55 14.82
N LYS A 263 -4.72 13.04 15.63
CA LYS A 263 -4.94 11.95 16.60
C LYS A 263 -5.60 10.72 15.98
N PRO A 264 -4.97 10.08 14.98
CA PRO A 264 -5.56 8.95 14.28
C PRO A 264 -5.86 7.79 15.24
N TYR A 265 -6.97 7.09 15.00
CA TYR A 265 -7.33 5.89 15.77
C TYR A 265 -6.54 4.66 15.31
N LEU A 266 -6.10 4.67 14.06
CA LEU A 266 -5.38 3.59 13.41
C LEU A 266 -4.23 4.16 12.56
N ILE A 267 -3.11 3.47 12.52
CA ILE A 267 -1.99 3.80 11.62
C ILE A 267 -1.82 2.64 10.64
N ILE A 268 -2.07 2.91 9.37
CA ILE A 268 -1.80 2.00 8.26
C ILE A 268 -0.49 2.46 7.60
N THR A 269 0.49 1.57 7.50
CA THR A 269 1.81 1.99 7.02
C THR A 269 2.63 0.83 6.47
N VAL A 270 3.82 1.13 5.98
CA VAL A 270 4.84 0.13 5.63
C VAL A 270 5.91 0.05 6.73
N PRO A 271 6.54 -1.12 6.93
CA PRO A 271 7.55 -1.31 7.97
C PRO A 271 8.63 -0.24 7.98
N LEU A 272 9.15 0.14 6.81
CA LEU A 272 10.23 1.13 6.68
C LEU A 272 9.93 2.46 7.37
N VAL A 273 8.69 2.93 7.36
CA VAL A 273 8.29 4.20 8.00
C VAL A 273 8.44 4.08 9.52
N MET A 274 7.89 3.00 10.09
CA MET A 274 7.95 2.76 11.54
C MET A 274 9.37 2.46 12.01
N GLU A 275 10.14 1.74 11.22
CA GLU A 275 11.56 1.47 11.49
C GLU A 275 12.37 2.76 11.53
N LYS A 276 12.19 3.67 10.59
CA LYS A 276 12.86 4.98 10.57
C LYS A 276 12.49 5.80 11.81
N ILE A 277 11.21 5.88 12.16
CA ILE A 277 10.76 6.59 13.37
C ILE A 277 11.39 5.98 14.62
N PHE A 278 11.41 4.65 14.71
CA PHE A 278 11.97 3.94 15.86
C PHE A 278 13.50 4.10 15.94
N LYS A 279 14.21 3.86 14.85
CA LYS A 279 15.67 3.97 14.78
C LYS A 279 16.16 5.41 15.07
N ALA A 280 15.44 6.42 14.61
CA ALA A 280 15.81 7.83 14.86
C ALA A 280 15.39 8.33 16.25
N GLY A 281 14.23 7.91 16.77
CA GLY A 281 13.65 8.50 17.97
C GLY A 281 13.80 7.68 19.25
N VAL A 282 13.92 6.36 19.16
CA VAL A 282 13.89 5.46 20.33
C VAL A 282 15.22 4.75 20.54
N LEU A 283 15.80 4.18 19.48
CA LEU A 283 17.01 3.38 19.58
C LEU A 283 18.20 4.14 20.20
N PRO A 284 18.47 5.42 19.85
CA PRO A 284 19.57 6.18 20.47
C PRO A 284 19.40 6.41 21.98
N ILE A 285 18.15 6.38 22.46
CA ILE A 285 17.87 6.47 23.91
C ILE A 285 18.20 5.15 24.59
N LEU A 286 17.78 4.04 23.99
CA LEU A 286 18.00 2.69 24.53
C LEU A 286 19.46 2.26 24.49
N ASP A 287 20.24 2.77 23.53
CA ASP A 287 21.66 2.44 23.36
C ASP A 287 22.61 3.15 24.35
N LYS A 288 22.12 4.16 25.08
CA LYS A 288 22.91 4.83 26.10
C LYS A 288 23.36 3.83 27.17
N PRO A 289 24.65 3.85 27.63
CA PRO A 289 25.16 2.92 28.62
C PRO A 289 24.31 2.84 29.90
N ALA A 290 23.89 4.00 30.43
CA ALA A 290 23.01 4.07 31.58
C ALA A 290 21.65 3.37 31.33
N MET A 291 21.08 3.52 30.15
CA MET A 291 19.81 2.87 29.80
C MET A 291 19.96 1.36 29.64
N LYS A 292 21.07 0.88 29.08
CA LYS A 292 21.37 -0.56 29.01
C LYS A 292 21.46 -1.19 30.41
N VAL A 293 22.10 -0.51 31.37
CA VAL A 293 22.16 -0.96 32.79
C VAL A 293 20.75 -0.94 33.40
N LEU A 294 20.02 0.17 33.29
CA LEU A 294 18.70 0.31 33.88
C LEU A 294 17.69 -0.69 33.32
N THR A 295 17.73 -0.96 32.03
CA THR A 295 16.83 -1.93 31.37
C THR A 295 17.22 -3.40 31.58
N ALA A 296 18.39 -3.66 32.18
CA ALA A 296 18.80 -4.98 32.65
C ALA A 296 18.26 -5.32 34.05
N ILE A 297 17.77 -4.32 34.83
CA ILE A 297 17.25 -4.52 36.18
C ILE A 297 15.76 -4.92 36.11
N PRO A 298 15.37 -6.13 36.56
CA PRO A 298 13.98 -6.57 36.57
C PRO A 298 13.05 -5.60 37.33
N GLY A 299 11.93 -5.23 36.69
CA GLY A 299 10.98 -4.26 37.24
C GLY A 299 11.27 -2.82 36.81
N VAL A 300 12.51 -2.37 36.80
CA VAL A 300 12.91 -1.04 36.29
C VAL A 300 12.72 -0.99 34.78
N ASP A 301 13.07 -2.06 34.08
CA ASP A 301 12.83 -2.23 32.65
C ASP A 301 11.35 -1.97 32.26
N ARG A 302 10.41 -2.53 33.03
CA ARG A 302 8.97 -2.37 32.79
C ARG A 302 8.52 -0.91 32.90
N ILE A 303 9.04 -0.17 33.88
CA ILE A 303 8.72 1.25 34.09
C ILE A 303 9.26 2.08 32.92
N ILE A 304 10.52 1.84 32.52
CA ILE A 304 11.16 2.54 31.42
C ILE A 304 10.43 2.25 30.10
N PHE A 305 10.17 0.98 29.80
CA PHE A 305 9.47 0.60 28.55
C PHE A 305 8.05 1.17 28.50
N LYS A 306 7.32 1.19 29.62
CA LYS A 306 6.01 1.83 29.71
C LYS A 306 6.09 3.34 29.41
N LYS A 307 7.12 4.03 29.92
CA LYS A 307 7.35 5.46 29.66
C LYS A 307 7.68 5.71 28.19
N ILE A 308 8.59 4.93 27.60
CA ILE A 308 8.95 5.03 26.18
C ILE A 308 7.72 4.79 25.29
N ARG A 309 6.96 3.70 25.55
CA ARG A 309 5.72 3.41 24.85
C ARG A 309 4.76 4.58 24.90
N LYS A 310 4.50 5.11 26.11
CA LYS A 310 3.59 6.24 26.29
C LYS A 310 4.05 7.44 25.48
N THR A 311 5.33 7.82 25.58
CA THR A 311 5.90 8.94 24.83
C THR A 311 5.76 8.76 23.32
N LEU A 312 5.94 7.54 22.79
CA LEU A 312 5.82 7.26 21.38
C LEU A 312 4.36 7.33 20.92
N LEU A 313 3.43 6.75 21.67
CA LEU A 313 2.00 6.81 21.38
C LEU A 313 1.45 8.24 21.50
N ASP A 314 1.92 9.02 22.49
CA ASP A 314 1.57 10.44 22.63
C ASP A 314 2.01 11.25 21.40
N LYS A 315 3.19 10.96 20.82
CA LYS A 315 3.65 11.55 19.56
C LYS A 315 2.78 11.16 18.35
N PHE A 316 2.14 10.01 18.40
CA PHE A 316 1.14 9.59 17.40
C PHE A 316 -0.25 10.15 17.68
N GLY A 317 -0.39 11.11 18.61
CA GLY A 317 -1.66 11.75 18.96
C GLY A 317 -2.40 11.12 20.14
N GLY A 318 -1.89 10.05 20.75
CA GLY A 318 -2.42 9.43 21.97
C GLY A 318 -3.71 8.60 21.79
N ASN A 319 -4.26 8.50 20.58
CA ASN A 319 -5.52 7.79 20.30
C ASN A 319 -5.33 6.45 19.55
N VAL A 320 -4.10 6.11 19.18
CA VAL A 320 -3.80 4.94 18.34
C VAL A 320 -4.17 3.64 19.04
N GLN A 321 -5.08 2.89 18.47
CA GLN A 321 -5.51 1.58 18.92
C GLN A 321 -4.65 0.46 18.35
N GLU A 322 -4.23 0.61 17.08
CA GLU A 322 -3.40 -0.37 16.39
C GLU A 322 -2.55 0.28 15.29
N ILE A 323 -1.35 -0.29 15.07
CA ILE A 323 -0.43 0.05 13.98
C ILE A 323 -0.34 -1.18 13.09
N ILE A 324 -0.83 -1.07 11.85
CA ILE A 324 -0.86 -2.17 10.89
C ILE A 324 0.21 -1.91 9.83
N MET A 325 1.14 -2.83 9.72
CA MET A 325 2.22 -2.76 8.75
C MET A 325 2.03 -3.83 7.68
N GLY A 326 2.17 -3.43 6.42
CA GLY A 326 2.03 -4.33 5.28
C GLY A 326 2.95 -3.97 4.13
N GLY A 327 2.96 -4.79 3.08
CA GLY A 327 3.71 -4.55 1.85
C GLY A 327 5.20 -4.94 1.88
N ALA A 328 5.77 -5.22 3.06
CA ALA A 328 7.13 -5.72 3.23
C ALA A 328 7.29 -6.44 4.57
N ALA A 329 8.35 -7.22 4.74
CA ALA A 329 8.69 -7.83 6.01
C ALA A 329 9.16 -6.77 7.03
N LEU A 330 8.69 -6.89 8.27
CA LEU A 330 9.17 -6.07 9.39
C LEU A 330 10.55 -6.55 9.83
N ASN A 331 11.46 -5.61 10.06
CA ASN A 331 12.77 -5.90 10.59
C ASN A 331 12.69 -6.66 11.94
N PRO A 332 13.32 -7.85 12.08
CA PRO A 332 13.18 -8.70 13.26
C PRO A 332 13.62 -8.04 14.57
N ASP A 333 14.64 -7.16 14.55
CA ASP A 333 15.11 -6.47 15.76
C ASP A 333 14.14 -5.36 16.17
N VAL A 334 13.55 -4.66 15.21
CA VAL A 334 12.50 -3.67 15.47
C VAL A 334 11.25 -4.37 16.00
N GLU A 335 10.86 -5.51 15.43
CA GLU A 335 9.76 -6.33 15.94
C GLU A 335 9.99 -6.74 17.40
N LYS A 336 11.20 -7.23 17.70
CA LYS A 336 11.59 -7.60 19.08
C LYS A 336 11.46 -6.42 20.06
N TRP A 337 11.85 -5.21 19.65
CA TRP A 337 11.67 -4.01 20.46
C TRP A 337 10.22 -3.61 20.60
N PHE A 338 9.43 -3.63 19.53
CA PHE A 338 8.00 -3.31 19.59
C PHE A 338 7.25 -4.23 20.54
N ARG A 339 7.62 -5.51 20.56
CA ARG A 339 7.08 -6.48 21.52
C ARG A 339 7.50 -6.19 22.95
N LYS A 340 8.79 -5.89 23.21
CA LYS A 340 9.27 -5.50 24.55
C LYS A 340 8.57 -4.25 25.07
N LEU A 341 8.37 -3.26 24.20
CA LEU A 341 7.65 -2.04 24.51
C LEU A 341 6.13 -2.25 24.59
N LYS A 342 5.62 -3.43 24.22
CA LYS A 342 4.18 -3.74 24.08
C LYS A 342 3.46 -2.73 23.19
N MET A 343 4.08 -2.33 22.07
CA MET A 343 3.43 -1.48 21.07
C MET A 343 2.21 -2.19 20.47
N PRO A 344 1.11 -1.48 20.19
CA PRO A 344 -0.08 -2.06 19.56
C PRO A 344 0.15 -2.22 18.06
N PHE A 345 0.92 -3.21 17.63
CA PHE A 345 1.26 -3.42 16.23
C PHE A 345 0.94 -4.81 15.73
N THR A 346 0.67 -4.92 14.46
CA THR A 346 0.55 -6.17 13.71
C THR A 346 1.17 -6.04 12.32
N VAL A 347 1.42 -7.18 11.69
CA VAL A 347 1.86 -7.27 10.29
C VAL A 347 0.79 -8.00 9.50
N GLY A 348 0.32 -7.38 8.42
CA GLY A 348 -0.60 -7.99 7.47
C GLY A 348 0.11 -8.41 6.19
N TYR A 349 -0.46 -9.38 5.49
CA TYR A 349 0.00 -9.86 4.20
C TYR A 349 -1.08 -9.69 3.14
N GLY A 350 -0.65 -9.26 1.98
CA GLY A 350 -1.54 -9.11 0.84
C GLY A 350 -0.84 -8.67 -0.43
N MET A 351 -1.61 -8.60 -1.49
CA MET A 351 -1.15 -8.24 -2.83
C MET A 351 -2.29 -7.61 -3.62
N THR A 352 -1.97 -6.89 -4.69
CA THR A 352 -2.98 -6.23 -5.53
C THR A 352 -4.03 -7.22 -6.03
N GLU A 353 -3.60 -8.42 -6.38
CA GLU A 353 -4.41 -9.53 -6.88
C GLU A 353 -5.42 -10.09 -5.84
N ALA A 354 -5.32 -9.62 -4.58
CA ALA A 354 -6.24 -10.00 -3.49
C ALA A 354 -7.02 -8.80 -2.90
N ALA A 355 -7.01 -7.66 -3.53
CA ALA A 355 -7.81 -6.44 -3.30
C ALA A 355 -7.75 -5.73 -1.92
N PRO A 356 -6.69 -5.70 -1.10
CA PRO A 356 -5.41 -6.36 -1.23
C PRO A 356 -5.15 -7.49 -0.23
N LEU A 357 -5.99 -7.71 0.80
CA LEU A 357 -5.63 -8.44 2.03
C LEU A 357 -5.84 -9.95 1.91
N LEU A 358 -4.81 -10.71 2.30
CA LEU A 358 -4.85 -12.17 2.40
C LEU A 358 -4.74 -12.66 3.84
N ALA A 359 -3.92 -12.01 4.68
CA ALA A 359 -3.75 -12.44 6.06
C ALA A 359 -3.59 -11.26 7.01
N TYR A 360 -4.15 -11.42 8.19
CA TYR A 360 -4.10 -10.46 9.28
C TYR A 360 -4.40 -11.14 10.62
N ARG A 361 -3.91 -10.56 11.70
CA ARG A 361 -4.29 -10.90 13.06
C ARG A 361 -4.17 -9.66 13.94
N GLN A 362 -5.16 -9.40 14.80
CA GLN A 362 -5.13 -8.28 15.73
C GLN A 362 -3.89 -8.32 16.62
N TRP A 363 -3.32 -7.15 16.93
CA TRP A 363 -2.05 -7.02 17.65
C TRP A 363 -2.00 -7.75 19.00
N LYS A 364 -3.14 -7.88 19.71
CA LYS A 364 -3.21 -8.58 21.00
C LYS A 364 -2.92 -10.07 20.89
N SER A 365 -3.14 -10.65 19.74
CA SER A 365 -2.92 -12.06 19.44
C SER A 365 -1.84 -12.28 18.38
N PHE A 366 -1.08 -11.23 18.04
CA PHE A 366 -0.01 -11.29 17.05
C PHE A 366 1.04 -12.35 17.39
N VAL A 367 1.37 -13.17 16.42
CA VAL A 367 2.41 -14.19 16.51
C VAL A 367 3.68 -13.65 15.86
N PRO A 368 4.83 -13.67 16.56
CA PRO A 368 6.08 -13.13 16.03
C PRO A 368 6.48 -13.71 14.68
N LYS A 369 6.94 -12.84 13.79
CA LYS A 369 7.37 -13.18 12.43
C LYS A 369 6.27 -13.72 11.51
N SER A 370 5.02 -13.83 11.97
CA SER A 370 3.89 -14.19 11.12
C SER A 370 3.24 -12.96 10.49
N CYS A 371 2.44 -13.20 9.45
CA CYS A 371 1.55 -12.20 8.86
C CYS A 371 0.10 -12.37 9.32
N GLY A 372 -0.13 -13.16 10.38
CA GLY A 372 -1.47 -13.51 10.85
C GLY A 372 -2.07 -14.71 10.13
N ARG A 373 -3.39 -14.82 10.19
CA ARG A 373 -4.20 -15.89 9.58
C ARG A 373 -4.89 -15.40 8.33
N ALA A 374 -5.33 -16.32 7.49
CA ALA A 374 -6.19 -16.00 6.36
C ALA A 374 -7.39 -15.17 6.80
N VAL A 375 -7.75 -14.15 5.98
CA VAL A 375 -8.92 -13.30 6.23
C VAL A 375 -10.22 -14.06 5.95
N ASP A 376 -11.34 -13.59 6.50
CA ASP A 376 -12.64 -14.27 6.39
C ASP A 376 -13.12 -14.49 4.94
N SER A 377 -12.63 -13.69 4.00
CA SER A 377 -12.98 -13.70 2.57
C SER A 377 -12.08 -14.55 1.71
N ALA A 378 -11.02 -15.15 2.30
CA ALA A 378 -10.03 -15.95 1.58
C ALA A 378 -9.66 -17.23 2.33
N GLU A 379 -9.38 -18.27 1.57
CA GLU A 379 -8.67 -19.46 2.00
C GLU A 379 -7.21 -19.35 1.56
N VAL A 380 -6.28 -19.82 2.38
CA VAL A 380 -4.85 -19.85 2.06
C VAL A 380 -4.33 -21.28 2.32
N ARG A 381 -3.56 -21.79 1.37
CA ARG A 381 -2.81 -23.05 1.54
C ARG A 381 -1.34 -22.86 1.15
N ILE A 382 -0.50 -23.77 1.59
CA ILE A 382 0.89 -23.88 1.15
C ILE A 382 0.98 -25.11 0.23
N ASP A 383 1.49 -24.91 -0.96
CA ASP A 383 1.74 -26.01 -1.92
C ASP A 383 3.01 -26.77 -1.50
N SER A 384 2.82 -27.72 -0.60
CA SER A 384 3.87 -28.50 0.03
C SER A 384 3.31 -29.81 0.60
N GLU A 385 4.14 -30.85 0.64
CA GLU A 385 3.80 -32.14 1.29
C GLU A 385 3.68 -32.01 2.81
N ASP A 386 4.42 -31.10 3.41
CA ASP A 386 4.33 -30.74 4.83
C ASP A 386 4.28 -29.20 4.97
N PRO A 387 3.09 -28.59 4.91
CA PRO A 387 2.92 -27.12 4.94
C PRO A 387 3.48 -26.43 6.18
N GLN A 388 3.75 -27.17 7.25
CA GLN A 388 4.26 -26.62 8.51
C GLN A 388 5.78 -26.54 8.53
N ASN A 389 6.46 -27.49 7.89
CA ASN A 389 7.91 -27.64 8.00
C ASN A 389 8.64 -27.46 6.65
N ILE A 390 7.97 -27.76 5.54
CA ILE A 390 8.54 -27.65 4.19
C ILE A 390 7.95 -26.41 3.51
N VAL A 391 8.83 -25.49 3.12
CA VAL A 391 8.45 -24.25 2.43
C VAL A 391 7.88 -24.59 1.05
N GLY A 392 6.68 -24.07 0.78
CA GLY A 392 6.02 -24.17 -0.52
C GLY A 392 5.46 -22.83 -0.97
N GLU A 393 4.88 -22.77 -2.16
CA GLU A 393 4.22 -21.58 -2.66
C GLU A 393 2.92 -21.33 -1.88
N ILE A 394 2.73 -20.07 -1.48
CA ILE A 394 1.48 -19.64 -0.86
C ILE A 394 0.44 -19.50 -1.96
N GLN A 395 -0.66 -20.22 -1.83
CA GLN A 395 -1.79 -20.16 -2.75
C GLN A 395 -3.04 -19.64 -2.04
N ALA A 396 -3.85 -18.87 -2.75
CA ALA A 396 -5.04 -18.22 -2.19
C ALA A 396 -6.27 -18.43 -3.07
N ARG A 397 -7.45 -18.55 -2.44
CA ARG A 397 -8.75 -18.64 -3.10
C ARG A 397 -9.79 -17.89 -2.29
N GLY A 398 -10.69 -17.13 -2.92
CA GLY A 398 -11.73 -16.40 -2.19
C GLY A 398 -12.41 -15.31 -3.00
N ILE A 399 -13.34 -14.63 -2.34
CA ILE A 399 -14.15 -13.55 -2.94
C ILE A 399 -13.30 -12.34 -3.30
N ASN A 400 -12.26 -12.06 -2.52
CA ASN A 400 -11.36 -10.92 -2.70
C ASN A 400 -10.27 -11.16 -3.77
N ILE A 401 -10.24 -12.35 -4.42
CA ILE A 401 -9.24 -12.66 -5.45
C ILE A 401 -9.66 -12.08 -6.80
N MET A 402 -8.68 -11.59 -7.56
CA MET A 402 -8.85 -11.00 -8.88
C MET A 402 -9.56 -11.94 -9.86
N SER A 403 -10.18 -11.36 -10.88
CA SER A 403 -10.73 -12.13 -12.01
C SER A 403 -9.66 -12.54 -13.03
N GLY A 404 -8.47 -11.94 -12.96
CA GLY A 404 -7.37 -12.15 -13.90
C GLY A 404 -6.67 -10.84 -14.25
N TYR A 405 -5.82 -10.90 -15.28
CA TYR A 405 -5.12 -9.74 -15.82
C TYR A 405 -5.78 -9.22 -17.10
N TYR A 406 -6.09 -7.94 -17.13
CA TYR A 406 -6.77 -7.27 -18.24
C TYR A 406 -5.98 -7.41 -19.54
N LYS A 407 -6.64 -7.89 -20.61
CA LYS A 407 -6.06 -8.17 -21.94
C LYS A 407 -4.80 -9.06 -21.88
N ASN A 408 -4.72 -9.98 -20.91
CA ASN A 408 -3.58 -10.89 -20.77
C ASN A 408 -4.02 -12.27 -20.26
N GLU A 409 -4.59 -13.07 -21.16
CA GLU A 409 -5.11 -14.41 -20.85
C GLU A 409 -3.99 -15.38 -20.46
N GLU A 410 -2.82 -15.29 -21.09
CA GLU A 410 -1.67 -16.16 -20.79
C GLU A 410 -1.21 -15.95 -19.34
N ALA A 411 -1.01 -14.68 -18.93
CA ALA A 411 -0.64 -14.37 -17.56
C ALA A 411 -1.74 -14.73 -16.57
N THR A 412 -3.01 -14.62 -16.96
CA THR A 412 -4.14 -15.02 -16.13
C THR A 412 -4.11 -16.53 -15.90
N LYS A 413 -4.00 -17.32 -16.98
CA LYS A 413 -3.91 -18.79 -16.87
C LYS A 413 -2.72 -19.24 -16.03
N ALA A 414 -1.56 -18.59 -16.19
CA ALA A 414 -0.36 -18.89 -15.40
C ALA A 414 -0.48 -18.51 -13.92
N ALA A 415 -1.40 -17.60 -13.56
CA ALA A 415 -1.61 -17.18 -12.18
C ALA A 415 -2.50 -18.12 -11.37
N PHE A 416 -3.21 -19.06 -12.01
CA PHE A 416 -4.12 -19.97 -11.33
C PHE A 416 -3.72 -21.43 -11.58
N THR A 417 -3.93 -22.26 -10.57
CA THR A 417 -3.83 -23.71 -10.67
C THR A 417 -5.07 -24.30 -11.36
N GLU A 418 -5.01 -25.55 -11.79
CA GLU A 418 -6.15 -26.24 -12.42
C GLU A 418 -7.37 -26.36 -11.48
N ASP A 419 -7.14 -26.46 -10.17
CA ASP A 419 -8.18 -26.50 -9.12
C ASP A 419 -8.61 -25.11 -8.61
N GLY A 420 -8.19 -24.04 -9.31
CA GLY A 420 -8.71 -22.67 -9.13
C GLY A 420 -8.07 -21.87 -7.99
N TRP A 421 -6.90 -22.27 -7.49
CA TRP A 421 -6.13 -21.46 -6.55
C TRP A 421 -5.22 -20.48 -7.27
N MET A 422 -5.13 -19.26 -6.75
CA MET A 422 -4.20 -18.26 -7.25
C MET A 422 -2.82 -18.48 -6.64
N ASN A 423 -1.79 -18.61 -7.48
CA ASN A 423 -0.39 -18.59 -7.10
C ASN A 423 0.04 -17.17 -6.74
N THR A 424 0.51 -16.96 -5.51
CA THR A 424 0.90 -15.59 -5.08
C THR A 424 2.31 -15.20 -5.53
N GLY A 425 3.13 -16.18 -5.89
CA GLY A 425 4.56 -15.99 -6.13
C GLY A 425 5.36 -15.79 -4.85
N ASP A 426 4.74 -15.88 -3.68
CA ASP A 426 5.39 -15.84 -2.37
C ASP A 426 5.54 -17.26 -1.82
N LEU A 427 6.65 -17.51 -1.13
CA LEU A 427 6.96 -18.80 -0.50
C LEU A 427 6.80 -18.67 1.02
N GLY A 428 6.30 -19.73 1.66
CA GLY A 428 6.07 -19.71 3.10
C GLY A 428 5.72 -21.05 3.71
N VAL A 429 5.38 -20.99 4.98
CA VAL A 429 4.84 -22.09 5.78
C VAL A 429 3.64 -21.60 6.58
N ILE A 430 2.80 -22.54 7.05
CA ILE A 430 1.64 -22.26 7.90
C ILE A 430 1.71 -23.13 9.16
N ASP A 431 1.53 -22.55 10.35
CA ASP A 431 1.53 -23.32 11.58
C ASP A 431 0.16 -23.99 11.87
N ASN A 432 0.11 -24.81 12.93
CA ASN A 432 -1.11 -25.50 13.37
C ASN A 432 -2.27 -24.55 13.72
N ASP A 433 -1.95 -23.33 14.08
CA ASP A 433 -2.93 -22.28 14.39
C ASP A 433 -3.35 -21.48 13.15
N GLY A 434 -2.84 -21.81 11.97
CA GLY A 434 -3.13 -21.13 10.71
C GLY A 434 -2.38 -19.81 10.52
N ASN A 435 -1.34 -19.52 11.31
CA ASN A 435 -0.52 -18.35 11.07
C ASN A 435 0.44 -18.58 9.89
N ILE A 436 0.53 -17.61 9.01
CA ILE A 436 1.32 -17.66 7.78
C ILE A 436 2.67 -16.99 8.03
N PHE A 437 3.75 -17.64 7.62
CA PHE A 437 5.13 -17.15 7.72
C PHE A 437 5.73 -17.09 6.33
N ILE A 438 5.93 -15.86 5.81
CA ILE A 438 6.55 -15.66 4.50
C ILE A 438 8.06 -15.85 4.64
N ARG A 439 8.66 -16.54 3.67
CA ARG A 439 10.10 -16.80 3.58
C ARG A 439 10.78 -15.99 2.49
N GLY A 440 10.10 -15.75 1.37
CA GLY A 440 10.63 -14.96 0.25
C GLY A 440 9.76 -15.06 -0.98
N ARG A 441 10.30 -14.59 -2.10
CA ARG A 441 9.67 -14.66 -3.43
C ARG A 441 10.19 -15.84 -4.22
N SER A 442 9.33 -16.62 -4.88
CA SER A 442 9.72 -17.75 -5.71
C SER A 442 10.71 -17.36 -6.82
N LYS A 443 10.49 -16.20 -7.45
CA LYS A 443 11.37 -15.65 -8.51
C LYS A 443 12.74 -15.17 -8.02
N ASN A 444 12.90 -14.92 -6.73
CA ASN A 444 14.14 -14.44 -6.12
C ASN A 444 14.94 -15.56 -5.47
N MET A 445 14.32 -16.72 -5.26
CA MET A 445 14.96 -17.89 -4.65
C MET A 445 16.25 -18.26 -5.41
N ILE A 446 17.31 -18.47 -4.68
CA ILE A 446 18.61 -18.93 -5.18
C ILE A 446 18.77 -20.39 -4.81
N LEU A 447 19.11 -21.22 -5.80
CA LEU A 447 19.45 -22.61 -5.54
C LEU A 447 20.94 -22.71 -5.20
N SER A 448 21.25 -23.20 -3.99
CA SER A 448 22.65 -23.42 -3.61
C SER A 448 23.27 -24.55 -4.41
N ALA A 449 24.61 -24.62 -4.44
CA ALA A 449 25.34 -25.71 -5.07
C ALA A 449 24.97 -27.12 -4.52
N ASN A 450 24.44 -27.18 -3.33
CA ASN A 450 24.00 -28.42 -2.67
C ASN A 450 22.50 -28.71 -2.85
N GLY A 451 21.81 -27.97 -3.74
CA GLY A 451 20.38 -28.15 -4.01
C GLY A 451 19.44 -27.60 -2.94
N GLN A 452 19.96 -26.80 -1.99
CA GLN A 452 19.12 -26.16 -0.96
C GLN A 452 18.62 -24.80 -1.41
N ASN A 453 17.38 -24.49 -1.09
CA ASN A 453 16.78 -23.20 -1.38
C ASN A 453 17.31 -22.13 -0.43
N ILE A 454 17.81 -21.03 -0.99
CA ILE A 454 18.22 -19.83 -0.27
C ILE A 454 17.22 -18.74 -0.59
N TYR A 455 16.71 -18.08 0.45
CA TYR A 455 15.79 -16.96 0.35
C TYR A 455 16.59 -15.66 0.58
N PRO A 456 16.92 -14.91 -0.48
CA PRO A 456 17.75 -13.69 -0.36
C PRO A 456 17.21 -12.72 0.66
N GLU A 457 15.89 -12.59 0.77
CA GLU A 457 15.23 -11.68 1.70
C GLU A 457 15.54 -12.00 3.18
N GLU A 458 15.72 -13.27 3.53
CA GLU A 458 16.11 -13.67 4.89
C GLU A 458 17.57 -13.24 5.20
N VAL A 459 18.45 -13.35 4.21
CA VAL A 459 19.85 -12.93 4.36
C VAL A 459 19.93 -11.40 4.41
N GLU A 460 19.21 -10.71 3.52
CA GLU A 460 19.12 -9.25 3.49
C GLU A 460 18.57 -8.67 4.79
N ALA A 461 17.60 -9.32 5.42
CA ALA A 461 17.09 -8.91 6.72
C ALA A 461 18.20 -8.88 7.78
N GLN A 462 19.17 -9.80 7.74
CA GLN A 462 20.32 -9.80 8.65
C GLN A 462 21.35 -8.71 8.28
N VAL A 463 21.58 -8.50 6.98
CA VAL A 463 22.50 -7.46 6.47
C VAL A 463 21.96 -6.06 6.78
N ASN A 464 20.67 -5.82 6.55
CA ASN A 464 20.02 -4.52 6.78
C ASN A 464 19.95 -4.13 8.27
N ASN A 465 20.19 -5.07 9.18
CA ASN A 465 20.30 -4.82 10.63
C ASN A 465 21.69 -4.35 11.05
N GLN A 466 22.67 -4.40 10.15
CA GLN A 466 24.03 -4.03 10.50
C GLN A 466 24.24 -2.51 10.53
N PRO A 467 25.19 -2.01 11.33
CA PRO A 467 25.55 -0.59 11.33
C PRO A 467 25.86 -0.08 9.92
N TYR A 468 25.44 1.16 9.65
CA TYR A 468 25.65 1.88 8.38
C TYR A 468 24.88 1.34 7.18
N VAL A 469 24.30 0.14 7.19
CA VAL A 469 23.54 -0.39 6.06
C VAL A 469 22.17 0.30 5.97
N VAL A 470 21.90 0.93 4.84
CA VAL A 470 20.61 1.52 4.49
C VAL A 470 19.71 0.49 3.81
N GLU A 471 20.26 -0.21 2.82
CA GLU A 471 19.57 -1.25 2.07
C GLU A 471 20.58 -2.22 1.43
N SER A 472 20.13 -3.44 1.16
CA SER A 472 20.97 -4.46 0.55
C SER A 472 20.21 -5.32 -0.46
N VAL A 473 20.96 -5.92 -1.37
CA VAL A 473 20.48 -6.94 -2.31
C VAL A 473 21.45 -8.11 -2.27
N VAL A 474 20.94 -9.31 -2.01
CA VAL A 474 21.74 -10.53 -2.04
C VAL A 474 21.54 -11.21 -3.39
N VAL A 475 22.65 -11.51 -4.05
CA VAL A 475 22.71 -12.10 -5.40
C VAL A 475 23.59 -13.34 -5.40
N ASP A 476 23.35 -14.21 -6.38
CA ASP A 476 24.25 -15.32 -6.70
C ASP A 476 25.25 -14.84 -7.77
N ARG A 477 26.55 -14.95 -7.49
CA ARG A 477 27.62 -14.78 -8.47
C ARG A 477 28.50 -16.01 -8.50
N ALA A 478 28.34 -16.82 -9.55
CA ALA A 478 29.08 -18.08 -9.74
C ALA A 478 28.96 -19.02 -8.52
N SER A 479 27.73 -19.30 -8.09
CA SER A 479 27.37 -20.13 -6.93
C SER A 479 27.92 -19.61 -5.58
N LYS A 480 28.18 -18.31 -5.49
CA LYS A 480 28.60 -17.62 -4.27
C LYS A 480 27.62 -16.52 -3.93
N LEU A 481 27.14 -16.50 -2.70
CA LEU A 481 26.28 -15.44 -2.22
C LEU A 481 27.08 -14.16 -1.96
N VAL A 482 26.68 -13.08 -2.61
CA VAL A 482 27.26 -11.76 -2.46
C VAL A 482 26.17 -10.80 -1.99
N ALA A 483 26.44 -10.05 -0.92
CA ALA A 483 25.58 -8.95 -0.49
C ALA A 483 26.10 -7.64 -1.10
N LEU A 484 25.30 -7.03 -1.96
CA LEU A 484 25.47 -5.64 -2.39
C LEU A 484 24.85 -4.77 -1.31
N VAL A 485 25.57 -3.75 -0.81
CA VAL A 485 25.10 -2.90 0.28
C VAL A 485 25.24 -1.42 -0.08
N TYR A 486 24.17 -0.66 0.12
CA TYR A 486 24.21 0.79 0.09
C TYR A 486 24.27 1.30 1.53
N LEU A 487 25.25 2.19 1.80
CA LEU A 487 25.58 2.64 3.14
C LEU A 487 25.14 4.09 3.39
N ASP A 488 24.88 4.42 4.66
CA ASP A 488 24.60 5.77 5.16
C ASP A 488 25.87 6.63 5.09
N GLN A 489 26.01 7.39 4.02
CA GLN A 489 27.19 8.20 3.74
C GLN A 489 27.44 9.28 4.79
N ASP A 490 26.37 9.88 5.34
CA ASP A 490 26.48 10.93 6.34
C ASP A 490 27.03 10.36 7.66
N ARG A 491 26.55 9.19 8.04
CA ARG A 491 27.01 8.51 9.25
C ARG A 491 28.45 7.97 9.10
N LEU A 492 28.82 7.45 7.93
CA LEU A 492 30.18 7.03 7.65
C LEU A 492 31.17 8.19 7.80
N LYS A 493 30.83 9.35 7.23
CA LYS A 493 31.64 10.57 7.36
C LYS A 493 31.75 11.05 8.79
N ALA A 494 30.63 11.03 9.53
CA ALA A 494 30.62 11.45 10.94
C ALA A 494 31.50 10.56 11.83
N ASP A 495 31.58 9.26 11.52
CA ASP A 495 32.35 8.29 12.29
C ASP A 495 33.78 8.07 11.69
N GLY A 496 34.14 8.78 10.61
CA GLY A 496 35.47 8.72 9.98
C GLY A 496 35.80 7.36 9.33
N LEU A 497 34.76 6.63 8.89
CA LEU A 497 34.91 5.30 8.28
C LEU A 497 35.03 5.41 6.76
N GLU A 498 36.29 5.32 6.29
CA GLU A 498 36.62 5.30 4.85
C GLU A 498 37.81 4.38 4.57
N GLY A 499 38.05 4.07 3.30
CA GLY A 499 39.20 3.29 2.85
C GLY A 499 39.33 1.91 3.52
N GLU A 500 40.50 1.62 4.11
CA GLU A 500 40.80 0.34 4.74
C GLU A 500 39.95 0.08 6.02
N ALA A 501 39.61 1.13 6.75
CA ALA A 501 38.73 1.04 7.92
C ALA A 501 37.31 0.59 7.54
N LEU A 502 36.77 1.11 6.44
CA LEU A 502 35.48 0.69 5.90
C LEU A 502 35.53 -0.78 5.44
N ASN A 503 36.59 -1.18 4.73
CA ASN A 503 36.74 -2.57 4.29
C ASN A 503 36.78 -3.54 5.48
N THR A 504 37.47 -3.17 6.55
CA THR A 504 37.54 -3.95 7.79
C THR A 504 36.16 -4.04 8.45
N ALA A 505 35.43 -2.93 8.53
CA ALA A 505 34.06 -2.90 9.07
C ALA A 505 33.10 -3.81 8.29
N MET A 506 33.19 -3.81 6.95
CA MET A 506 32.38 -4.68 6.09
C MET A 506 32.74 -6.16 6.25
N ALA A 507 34.01 -6.48 6.41
CA ALA A 507 34.46 -7.85 6.68
C ALA A 507 33.94 -8.36 8.03
N ASP A 508 33.97 -7.54 9.06
CA ASP A 508 33.47 -7.89 10.40
C ASP A 508 31.92 -7.97 10.43
N MET A 509 31.25 -7.10 9.68
CA MET A 509 29.82 -7.20 9.43
C MET A 509 29.48 -8.56 8.80
N MET A 510 30.15 -8.96 7.73
CA MET A 510 29.94 -10.24 7.08
C MET A 510 30.14 -11.43 8.05
N LYS A 511 31.19 -11.40 8.86
CA LYS A 511 31.42 -12.43 9.90
C LYS A 511 30.25 -12.46 10.90
N THR A 512 29.74 -11.31 11.30
CA THR A 512 28.62 -11.19 12.25
C THR A 512 27.33 -11.75 11.64
N VAL A 513 26.99 -11.37 10.42
CA VAL A 513 25.84 -11.88 9.69
C VAL A 513 25.94 -13.41 9.51
N ASN A 514 27.09 -13.89 9.10
CA ASN A 514 27.32 -15.32 8.85
C ASN A 514 27.21 -16.20 10.12
N LYS A 515 27.32 -15.64 11.33
CA LYS A 515 27.08 -16.38 12.58
C LYS A 515 25.60 -16.74 12.77
N SER A 516 24.71 -15.91 12.24
CA SER A 516 23.26 -16.11 12.35
C SER A 516 22.65 -16.88 11.19
N LEU A 517 23.42 -17.13 10.11
CA LEU A 517 22.94 -17.79 8.90
C LEU A 517 23.30 -19.30 8.89
N PRO A 518 22.41 -20.13 8.31
CA PRO A 518 22.72 -21.51 7.96
C PRO A 518 23.97 -21.61 7.05
N VAL A 519 24.68 -22.72 7.12
CA VAL A 519 25.95 -22.89 6.40
C VAL A 519 25.80 -22.66 4.89
N TYR A 520 24.69 -23.12 4.31
CA TYR A 520 24.42 -23.02 2.86
C TYR A 520 24.02 -21.62 2.39
N SER A 521 23.63 -20.72 3.30
CA SER A 521 23.23 -19.34 2.97
C SER A 521 24.25 -18.28 3.46
N LYS A 522 25.46 -18.69 3.82
CA LYS A 522 26.52 -17.77 4.24
C LYS A 522 27.02 -16.92 3.09
N LEU A 523 27.19 -15.64 3.37
CA LEU A 523 27.79 -14.68 2.45
C LEU A 523 29.28 -14.98 2.25
N THR A 524 29.73 -14.92 1.02
CA THR A 524 31.15 -15.04 0.65
C THR A 524 31.81 -13.68 0.46
N LYS A 525 31.01 -12.65 0.15
CA LYS A 525 31.49 -11.29 -0.08
C LYS A 525 30.42 -10.27 0.28
N VAL A 526 30.86 -9.10 0.69
CA VAL A 526 30.05 -7.87 0.78
C VAL A 526 30.66 -6.85 -0.17
N GLU A 527 29.84 -6.24 -1.01
CA GLU A 527 30.25 -5.20 -1.96
C GLU A 527 29.46 -3.93 -1.65
N VAL A 528 30.18 -2.83 -1.42
CA VAL A 528 29.56 -1.52 -1.24
C VAL A 528 29.21 -0.95 -2.61
N VAL A 529 28.00 -0.42 -2.75
CA VAL A 529 27.55 0.31 -3.94
C VAL A 529 27.51 1.81 -3.62
N ASP A 530 27.88 2.63 -4.61
CA ASP A 530 28.02 4.08 -4.43
C ASP A 530 26.67 4.80 -4.47
N GLU A 531 25.67 4.21 -5.14
CA GLU A 531 24.36 4.79 -5.35
C GLU A 531 23.25 3.91 -4.74
N PRO A 532 22.13 4.52 -4.30
CA PRO A 532 20.95 3.76 -3.89
C PRO A 532 20.45 2.83 -5.00
N PHE A 533 19.93 1.67 -4.61
CA PHE A 533 19.39 0.73 -5.61
C PHE A 533 18.23 1.33 -6.37
N ALA A 534 18.20 1.10 -7.69
CA ALA A 534 17.09 1.49 -8.56
C ALA A 534 15.79 0.81 -8.09
N LYS A 535 14.73 1.61 -7.95
CA LYS A 535 13.44 1.16 -7.42
C LYS A 535 12.34 1.29 -8.45
N THR A 536 11.33 0.46 -8.28
CA THR A 536 10.05 0.65 -8.95
C THR A 536 9.33 1.84 -8.31
N PRO A 537 8.29 2.42 -8.94
CA PRO A 537 7.44 3.43 -8.31
C PRO A 537 6.81 2.98 -6.97
N LYS A 538 6.75 1.66 -6.76
CA LYS A 538 6.33 1.02 -5.50
C LYS A 538 7.44 0.94 -4.45
N MET A 539 8.58 1.60 -4.67
CA MET A 539 9.76 1.57 -3.79
C MET A 539 10.39 0.17 -3.59
N SER A 540 10.03 -0.81 -4.42
CA SER A 540 10.68 -2.13 -4.44
C SER A 540 11.94 -2.09 -5.30
N ILE A 541 13.02 -2.66 -4.83
CA ILE A 541 14.30 -2.72 -5.56
C ILE A 541 14.14 -3.55 -6.84
N LYS A 542 14.63 -3.02 -7.96
CA LYS A 542 14.69 -3.71 -9.27
C LYS A 542 15.83 -4.71 -9.28
N ARG A 543 15.66 -5.84 -8.59
CA ARG A 543 16.71 -6.86 -8.40
C ARG A 543 17.34 -7.37 -9.69
N PHE A 544 16.58 -7.41 -10.78
CA PHE A 544 17.06 -7.89 -12.08
C PHE A 544 18.22 -7.05 -12.67
N LEU A 545 18.43 -5.82 -12.18
CA LEU A 545 19.54 -4.96 -12.58
C LEU A 545 20.86 -5.34 -11.89
N TYR A 546 20.83 -6.18 -10.87
CA TYR A 546 21.97 -6.49 -9.99
C TYR A 546 22.40 -7.96 -10.02
N LYS A 547 21.80 -8.76 -10.89
CA LYS A 547 22.14 -10.18 -11.07
C LYS A 547 23.51 -10.37 -11.71
#